data_0bb8751bc7487a38b2120a27acbd8a4d
#
_entry.id   0bb8751bc7487a38b2120a27acbd8a4d
#
_cell.length_a   1.000
_cell.length_b   1.000
_cell.length_c   1.000
_cell.angle_alpha   90.00
_cell.angle_beta   90.00
_cell.angle_gamma   90.00
#
_symmetry.space_group_name_H-M   'P 1'
#
loop_
_entity.id
_entity.type
_entity.pdbx_description
1 polymer ?
#
loop_
_entity_poly.entity_id
_entity_poly.type
_entity_poly.pdbx_seq_one_letter_code
_entity_poly.pdbx_strand_id
1 'polypeptide(L)'
;VFEDINPKADVHLLVIPKIHISRLDQATQAHAELLSHMMLSLPKLARQQGLEDGFRSIINTGPGGGQEVDHLHIHILGGKKLPGFH
;
A
#
# COMPACT_ATOMS: atom_id res chain seq x y z
N VAL A 1 5.48 8.56 -1.20
CA VAL A 1 6.00 7.22 -0.80
C VAL A 1 7.07 7.39 0.27
N PHE A 2 7.00 6.64 1.33
CA PHE A 2 8.02 6.64 2.37
C PHE A 2 8.03 5.29 3.09
N GLU A 3 9.13 5.02 3.78
CA GLU A 3 9.27 3.79 4.55
C GLU A 3 8.39 3.83 5.80
N ASP A 4 7.83 2.67 6.17
CA ASP A 4 7.07 2.56 7.41
C ASP A 4 8.04 2.65 8.60
N ILE A 5 7.65 3.42 9.63
CA ILE A 5 8.46 3.57 10.84
C ILE A 5 8.46 2.31 11.71
N ASN A 6 7.47 1.43 11.52
CA ASN A 6 7.39 0.13 12.19
C ASN A 6 7.29 -0.96 11.14
N PRO A 7 8.39 -1.24 10.40
CA PRO A 7 8.33 -2.13 9.26
C PRO A 7 7.99 -3.56 9.67
N LYS A 8 7.16 -4.22 8.85
CA LYS A 8 6.73 -5.60 9.05
C LYS A 8 7.50 -6.58 8.15
N ALA A 9 8.42 -6.06 7.36
CA ALA A 9 9.21 -6.83 6.40
C ALA A 9 10.53 -6.11 6.14
N ASP A 10 11.45 -6.76 5.43
CA ASP A 10 12.74 -6.14 5.05
C ASP A 10 12.51 -4.86 4.25
N VAL A 11 11.52 -4.89 3.36
CA VAL A 11 11.06 -3.69 2.64
C VAL A 11 9.60 -3.47 3.02
N HIS A 12 9.30 -2.28 3.51
CA HIS A 12 7.95 -1.90 3.87
C HIS A 12 7.74 -0.42 3.51
N LEU A 13 7.08 -0.17 2.39
CA LEU A 13 6.78 1.17 1.92
C LEU A 13 5.30 1.48 2.08
N LEU A 14 4.99 2.76 2.16
CA LEU A 14 3.61 3.27 2.16
C LEU A 14 3.41 4.14 0.93
N VAL A 15 2.36 3.87 0.18
CA VAL A 15 1.94 4.69 -0.95
C VAL A 15 0.68 5.43 -0.54
N ILE A 16 0.75 6.75 -0.53
CA ILE A 16 -0.29 7.61 0.01
C ILE A 16 -0.65 8.67 -1.03
N PRO A 17 -1.95 8.88 -1.33
CA PRO A 17 -2.35 9.98 -2.20
C PRO A 17 -2.20 11.32 -1.48
N LYS A 18 -1.97 12.39 -2.24
CA LYS A 18 -1.87 13.74 -1.68
C LYS A 18 -3.22 14.28 -1.24
N ILE A 19 -4.28 13.95 -1.96
CA ILE A 19 -5.63 14.33 -1.55
C ILE A 19 -6.10 13.40 -0.45
N HIS A 20 -6.95 13.90 0.42
CA HIS A 20 -7.45 13.11 1.53
C HIS A 20 -8.61 12.22 1.12
N ILE A 21 -8.42 10.90 1.24
CA ILE A 21 -9.47 9.90 1.17
C ILE A 21 -9.30 9.09 2.44
N SER A 22 -10.30 9.05 3.30
CA SER A 22 -10.14 8.42 4.61
C SER A 22 -9.92 6.92 4.50
N ARG A 23 -10.62 6.26 3.60
CA ARG A 23 -10.54 4.81 3.43
C ARG A 23 -11.04 4.44 2.04
N LEU A 24 -10.66 3.24 1.59
CA LEU A 24 -10.95 2.81 0.22
C LEU A 24 -12.45 2.84 -0.12
N ASP A 25 -13.31 2.44 0.80
CA ASP A 25 -14.75 2.40 0.57
C ASP A 25 -15.41 3.79 0.54
N GLN A 26 -14.64 4.85 0.82
CA GLN A 26 -15.08 6.23 0.63
C GLN A 26 -14.60 6.80 -0.71
N ALA A 27 -13.82 6.06 -1.47
CA ALA A 27 -13.42 6.48 -2.80
C ALA A 27 -14.62 6.40 -3.75
N THR A 28 -14.63 7.31 -4.72
CA THR A 28 -15.71 7.41 -5.70
C THR A 28 -15.16 7.32 -7.12
N GLN A 29 -16.06 7.32 -8.10
CA GLN A 29 -15.66 7.31 -9.50
C GLN A 29 -14.75 8.50 -9.86
N ALA A 30 -14.89 9.62 -9.16
CA ALA A 30 -14.02 10.78 -9.36
C ALA A 30 -12.56 10.48 -9.02
N HIS A 31 -12.30 9.44 -8.23
CA HIS A 31 -10.94 9.04 -7.83
C HIS A 31 -10.35 7.94 -8.73
N ALA A 32 -11.04 7.55 -9.81
CA ALA A 32 -10.61 6.42 -10.64
C ALA A 32 -9.20 6.59 -11.21
N GLU A 33 -8.86 7.77 -11.74
CA GLU A 33 -7.52 8.01 -12.28
C GLU A 33 -6.45 7.99 -11.20
N LEU A 34 -6.76 8.56 -10.04
CA LEU A 34 -5.84 8.55 -8.90
C LEU A 34 -5.56 7.12 -8.44
N LEU A 35 -6.60 6.32 -8.27
CA LEU A 35 -6.46 4.94 -7.83
C LEU A 35 -5.69 4.10 -8.86
N SER A 36 -5.97 4.30 -10.15
CA SER A 36 -5.22 3.66 -11.23
C SER A 36 -3.74 4.00 -11.16
N HIS A 37 -3.44 5.28 -10.98
CA HIS A 37 -2.06 5.75 -10.87
C HIS A 37 -1.36 5.13 -9.66
N MET A 38 -2.02 5.08 -8.53
CA MET A 38 -1.47 4.46 -7.32
C MET A 38 -1.14 2.98 -7.56
N MET A 39 -2.10 2.24 -8.12
CA MET A 39 -1.90 0.80 -8.38
C MET A 39 -0.77 0.55 -9.36
N LEU A 40 -0.69 1.35 -10.43
CA LEU A 40 0.36 1.17 -11.44
C LEU A 40 1.74 1.61 -10.95
N SER A 41 1.80 2.42 -9.91
CA SER A 41 3.07 2.80 -9.30
C SER A 41 3.67 1.68 -8.47
N LEU A 42 2.87 0.72 -8.01
CA LEU A 42 3.35 -0.33 -7.10
C LEU A 42 4.46 -1.19 -7.71
N PRO A 43 4.31 -1.75 -8.92
CA PRO A 43 5.39 -2.56 -9.48
C PRO A 43 6.66 -1.74 -9.75
N LYS A 44 6.52 -0.48 -10.12
CA LYS A 44 7.67 0.40 -10.34
C LYS A 44 8.44 0.62 -9.05
N LEU A 45 7.73 0.92 -7.95
CA LEU A 45 8.34 1.14 -6.63
C LEU A 45 8.98 -0.15 -6.12
N ALA A 46 8.32 -1.29 -6.32
CA ALA A 46 8.85 -2.58 -5.91
C ALA A 46 10.17 -2.88 -6.63
N ARG A 47 10.24 -2.61 -7.93
CA ARG A 47 11.48 -2.81 -8.70
C ARG A 47 12.60 -1.91 -8.20
N GLN A 48 12.29 -0.67 -7.84
CA GLN A 48 13.28 0.26 -7.29
C GLN A 48 13.88 -0.25 -5.98
N GLN A 49 13.13 -1.07 -5.25
CA GLN A 49 13.58 -1.66 -4.00
C GLN A 49 14.21 -3.04 -4.19
N GLY A 50 14.37 -3.50 -5.43
CA GLY A 50 14.96 -4.79 -5.71
C GLY A 50 14.03 -5.98 -5.48
N LEU A 51 12.73 -5.76 -5.42
CA LEU A 51 11.75 -6.82 -5.18
C LEU A 51 11.33 -7.48 -6.50
N GLU A 52 12.29 -8.10 -7.18
CA GLU A 52 12.05 -8.68 -8.49
C GLU A 52 11.28 -10.00 -8.45
N ASP A 53 11.36 -10.71 -7.32
CA ASP A 53 10.64 -11.97 -7.14
C ASP A 53 9.16 -11.76 -6.82
N GLY A 54 8.79 -10.53 -6.54
CA GLY A 54 7.41 -10.20 -6.20
C GLY A 54 7.31 -9.41 -4.92
N PHE A 55 6.11 -9.00 -4.62
CA PHE A 55 5.83 -8.19 -3.43
C PHE A 55 4.39 -8.39 -3.02
N ARG A 56 4.09 -7.98 -1.79
CA ARG A 56 2.73 -8.02 -1.26
C ARG A 56 2.20 -6.60 -1.14
N SER A 57 1.00 -6.37 -1.64
CA SER A 57 0.31 -5.09 -1.45
C SER A 57 -0.88 -5.30 -0.53
N ILE A 58 -1.03 -4.41 0.44
CA ILE A 58 -2.11 -4.50 1.41
C ILE A 58 -2.78 -3.14 1.53
N ILE A 59 -4.11 -3.14 1.43
CA ILE A 59 -4.94 -1.98 1.71
C ILE A 59 -5.88 -2.37 2.85
N ASN A 60 -5.69 -1.77 4.01
CA ASN A 60 -6.59 -1.98 5.14
C ASN A 60 -7.73 -0.96 5.04
N THR A 61 -8.96 -1.41 5.13
CA THR A 61 -10.14 -0.56 4.97
C THR A 61 -11.01 -0.64 6.22
N GLY A 62 -11.10 0.47 6.91
CA GLY A 62 -11.91 0.59 8.11
C GLY A 62 -11.42 -0.23 9.29
N PRO A 63 -12.07 -0.10 10.45
CA PRO A 63 -11.68 -0.85 11.66
C PRO A 63 -11.76 -2.36 11.47
N GLY A 64 -12.75 -2.83 10.71
CA GLY A 64 -12.89 -4.26 10.40
C GLY A 64 -11.77 -4.81 9.56
N GLY A 65 -11.05 -3.96 8.82
CA GLY A 65 -9.88 -4.33 8.03
C GLY A 65 -8.56 -4.02 8.71
N GLY A 66 -8.59 -3.55 9.94
CA GLY A 66 -7.37 -3.23 10.67
C GLY A 66 -6.74 -1.91 10.30
N GLN A 67 -7.50 -0.99 9.72
CA GLN A 67 -6.97 0.34 9.38
C GLN A 67 -6.75 1.16 10.65
N GLU A 68 -5.52 1.59 10.87
CA GLU A 68 -5.15 2.35 12.06
C GLU A 68 -5.08 3.85 11.82
N VAL A 69 -4.83 4.27 10.58
CA VAL A 69 -4.72 5.67 10.19
C VAL A 69 -5.81 6.00 9.19
N ASP A 70 -6.61 7.03 9.47
CA ASP A 70 -7.76 7.43 8.65
C ASP A 70 -7.35 8.22 7.42
N HIS A 71 -6.45 7.66 6.64
CA HIS A 71 -6.01 8.19 5.35
C HIS A 71 -5.62 7.01 4.50
N LEU A 72 -6.24 6.90 3.32
CA LEU A 72 -6.00 5.79 2.40
C LEU A 72 -4.49 5.61 2.17
N HIS A 73 -4.02 4.39 2.32
CA HIS A 73 -2.63 4.06 2.04
C HIS A 73 -2.51 2.60 1.62
N ILE A 74 -1.50 2.32 0.81
CA ILE A 74 -1.20 0.98 0.33
C ILE A 74 0.17 0.59 0.86
N HIS A 75 0.23 -0.55 1.55
CA HIS A 75 1.51 -1.12 1.99
C HIS A 75 2.13 -1.92 0.85
N ILE A 76 3.42 -1.75 0.65
CA ILE A 76 4.21 -2.62 -0.20
C ILE A 76 5.22 -3.32 0.70
N LEU A 77 5.12 -4.64 0.76
CA LEU A 77 6.01 -5.45 1.59
C LEU A 77 6.77 -6.45 0.73
N GLY A 78 8.02 -6.66 1.08
CA GLY A 78 8.85 -7.61 0.37
C GLY A 78 10.07 -7.98 1.18
N GLY A 79 10.85 -8.92 0.65
CA GLY A 79 12.05 -9.41 1.30
C GLY A 79 11.98 -10.90 1.49
N LYS A 80 12.77 -11.42 2.43
CA LYS A 80 13.02 -12.85 2.49
C LYS A 80 11.83 -13.69 2.91
N LYS A 81 11.09 -13.28 3.90
CA LYS A 81 9.97 -14.08 4.39
C LYS A 81 8.86 -13.17 4.87
N LEU A 82 7.74 -13.28 4.21
CA LEU A 82 6.51 -12.66 4.68
C LEU A 82 5.65 -13.72 5.34
N PRO A 83 4.93 -13.37 6.43
CA PRO A 83 3.99 -14.31 7.04
C PRO A 83 2.99 -14.79 5.99
N GLY A 84 2.59 -16.05 6.12
CA GLY A 84 1.58 -16.60 5.24
C GLY A 84 0.28 -15.85 5.36
N PHE A 85 -0.42 -15.71 4.24
CA PHE A 85 -1.71 -15.05 4.19
C PHE A 85 -2.63 -15.96 3.37
N HIS A 86 -3.43 -16.72 4.07
CA HIS A 86 -4.30 -17.71 3.46
C HIS A 86 -5.75 -17.45 3.73
#